data_6c53141dbd1b49f892077aed3520e2d1
#
_entry.id   6c53141dbd1b49f892077aed3520e2d1
#
_cell.length_a   1.000
_cell.length_b   1.000
_cell.length_c   1.000
_cell.angle_alpha   90.00
_cell.angle_beta   90.00
_cell.angle_gamma   90.00
#
_symmetry.space_group_name_H-M   'P 1'
#
loop_
_entity.id
_entity.type
_entity.pdbx_description
1 polymer ?
#
loop_
_entity_poly.entity_id
_entity_poly.type
_entity_poly.pdbx_seq_one_letter_code
_entity_poly.pdbx_strand_id
1 'polypeptide(L)'
;MYEKFFLIKQKFNVCLDFPITEENASEVKRQTFLPSLFAIWEKSANFAASIKEGSMIRNIAFDLGGVVLALSYEQAVKRFEEIGLKDARQRLDAFEQKGIFGELESGQITAEDFRRELSMLVGRTLTMDECCWAWHGYVDHVPKRNLEAILSLRARGYKVCLLSNTNPFMMQWADKDFDGEGHPISYFFDAMYLSYKCKMMKPKREIFEMMLKGQQALPEETIFVDDGPHNVETAAAMGMLTLCPPNNEDWTAALEDMLR
;
A
#
# COMPACT_ATOMS: atom_id res chain seq x y z
N MET A 1 17.95 -22.05 -18.89
CA MET A 1 17.98 -21.71 -17.43
C MET A 1 18.38 -20.25 -17.20
N TYR A 2 19.37 -19.73 -17.94
CA TYR A 2 19.83 -18.32 -17.88
C TYR A 2 18.76 -17.28 -18.29
N GLU A 3 18.03 -17.53 -19.37
CA GLU A 3 16.98 -16.62 -19.85
C GLU A 3 15.83 -16.46 -18.85
N LYS A 4 15.49 -17.52 -18.09
CA LYS A 4 14.48 -17.44 -17.04
C LYS A 4 14.96 -16.61 -15.83
N PHE A 5 16.26 -16.62 -15.51
CA PHE A 5 16.84 -15.79 -14.43
C PHE A 5 16.89 -14.31 -14.81
N PHE A 6 17.19 -14.00 -16.07
CA PHE A 6 17.23 -12.63 -16.57
C PHE A 6 15.83 -12.00 -16.60
N LEU A 7 14.82 -12.78 -16.97
CA LEU A 7 13.41 -12.37 -16.93
C LEU A 7 12.92 -12.12 -15.49
N ILE A 8 13.38 -12.91 -14.52
CA ILE A 8 13.05 -12.71 -13.09
C ILE A 8 13.71 -11.44 -12.57
N LYS A 9 14.96 -11.14 -12.92
CA LYS A 9 15.66 -9.91 -12.53
C LYS A 9 14.96 -8.65 -13.07
N GLN A 10 14.48 -8.68 -14.31
CA GLN A 10 13.69 -7.60 -14.90
C GLN A 10 12.26 -7.52 -14.34
N LYS A 11 11.64 -8.66 -14.03
CA LYS A 11 10.23 -8.74 -13.64
C LYS A 11 9.99 -8.42 -12.16
N PHE A 12 11.01 -8.58 -11.29
CA PHE A 12 10.87 -8.41 -9.85
C PHE A 12 11.79 -7.34 -9.24
N ASN A 13 12.48 -6.53 -10.06
CA ASN A 13 13.37 -5.43 -9.63
C ASN A 13 14.29 -5.77 -8.43
N VAL A 14 14.78 -7.02 -8.37
CA VAL A 14 15.67 -7.47 -7.31
C VAL A 14 17.08 -7.04 -7.65
N CYS A 15 17.61 -6.05 -6.93
CA CYS A 15 19.02 -5.64 -7.00
C CYS A 15 19.92 -6.75 -6.43
N LEU A 16 20.50 -7.56 -7.31
CA LEU A 16 21.62 -8.44 -6.99
C LEU A 16 22.87 -7.84 -7.64
N ASP A 17 23.74 -7.25 -6.83
CA ASP A 17 24.95 -6.54 -7.26
C ASP A 17 26.14 -7.47 -7.59
N PHE A 18 25.91 -8.75 -7.91
CA PHE A 18 26.99 -9.67 -8.24
C PHE A 18 26.79 -10.32 -9.64
N PRO A 19 27.83 -10.33 -10.50
CA PRO A 19 27.77 -11.08 -11.74
C PRO A 19 27.83 -12.59 -11.45
N ILE A 20 26.81 -13.32 -11.84
CA ILE A 20 26.79 -14.79 -11.75
C ILE A 20 27.37 -15.34 -13.07
N THR A 21 28.52 -16.04 -12.97
CA THR A 21 29.13 -16.78 -14.07
C THR A 21 28.81 -18.27 -13.96
N GLU A 22 28.95 -19.03 -15.05
CA GLU A 22 28.68 -20.48 -15.04
C GLU A 22 29.57 -21.24 -14.04
N GLU A 23 30.80 -20.77 -13.80
CA GLU A 23 31.77 -21.40 -12.90
C GLU A 23 31.39 -21.25 -11.40
N ASN A 24 30.70 -20.17 -11.01
CA ASN A 24 30.33 -19.92 -9.62
C ASN A 24 28.89 -20.31 -9.25
N ALA A 25 28.09 -20.70 -10.24
CA ALA A 25 26.68 -21.06 -10.02
C ALA A 25 26.48 -22.31 -9.13
N SER A 26 27.47 -23.22 -9.07
CA SER A 26 27.42 -24.40 -8.18
C SER A 26 27.88 -24.10 -6.76
N GLU A 27 28.75 -23.12 -6.58
CA GLU A 27 29.34 -22.73 -5.31
C GLU A 27 28.46 -21.69 -4.58
N VAL A 28 27.84 -20.79 -5.31
CA VAL A 28 26.80 -19.85 -4.83
C VAL A 28 25.58 -20.60 -4.27
N LYS A 29 25.28 -21.80 -4.79
CA LYS A 29 24.23 -22.68 -4.23
C LYS A 29 24.56 -23.25 -2.84
N ARG A 30 25.81 -23.26 -2.43
CA ARG A 30 26.21 -23.88 -1.15
C ARG A 30 26.55 -22.91 -0.02
N GLN A 31 26.90 -21.66 -0.27
CA GLN A 31 27.47 -20.78 0.75
C GLN A 31 26.72 -19.49 1.05
N THR A 32 25.79 -18.99 0.24
CA THR A 32 25.23 -17.64 0.42
C THR A 32 23.69 -17.52 0.40
N PHE A 33 22.95 -18.59 0.23
CA PHE A 33 21.49 -18.53 0.36
C PHE A 33 21.08 -18.96 1.78
N LEU A 34 20.64 -17.99 2.57
CA LEU A 34 19.93 -18.27 3.81
C LEU A 34 18.77 -19.23 3.50
N PRO A 35 18.57 -20.30 4.30
CA PRO A 35 17.47 -21.29 4.09
C PRO A 35 16.10 -20.63 3.94
N SER A 36 15.91 -19.43 4.51
CA SER A 36 14.70 -18.62 4.39
C SER A 36 14.44 -18.12 2.98
N LEU A 37 15.46 -17.68 2.23
CA LEU A 37 15.29 -17.18 0.85
C LEU A 37 15.02 -18.30 -0.14
N PHE A 38 15.62 -19.48 0.07
CA PHE A 38 15.33 -20.67 -0.75
C PHE A 38 13.92 -21.18 -0.49
N ALA A 39 13.47 -21.20 0.75
CA ALA A 39 12.09 -21.57 1.11
C ALA A 39 11.06 -20.59 0.56
N ILE A 40 11.38 -19.28 0.50
CA ILE A 40 10.53 -18.26 -0.12
C ILE A 40 10.49 -18.49 -1.64
N TRP A 41 11.63 -18.77 -2.27
CA TRP A 41 11.69 -19.07 -3.70
C TRP A 41 10.94 -20.36 -4.07
N GLU A 42 11.12 -21.43 -3.30
CA GLU A 42 10.44 -22.71 -3.53
C GLU A 42 8.91 -22.59 -3.33
N LYS A 43 8.49 -21.84 -2.30
CA LYS A 43 7.08 -21.48 -2.11
C LYS A 43 6.53 -20.62 -3.23
N SER A 44 7.30 -19.62 -3.71
CA SER A 44 6.90 -18.76 -4.84
C SER A 44 6.86 -19.54 -6.16
N ALA A 45 7.78 -20.47 -6.38
CA ALA A 45 7.80 -21.33 -7.58
C ALA A 45 6.67 -22.37 -7.55
N ASN A 46 6.38 -22.97 -6.40
CA ASN A 46 5.26 -23.89 -6.20
C ASN A 46 3.92 -23.17 -6.25
N PHE A 47 3.87 -21.92 -5.75
CA PHE A 47 2.72 -21.02 -5.85
C PHE A 47 2.45 -20.62 -7.31
N ALA A 48 3.49 -20.21 -8.06
CA ALA A 48 3.36 -19.92 -9.49
C ALA A 48 2.96 -21.15 -10.33
N ALA A 49 3.31 -22.35 -9.88
CA ALA A 49 2.86 -23.60 -10.50
C ALA A 49 1.39 -23.91 -10.15
N SER A 50 0.97 -23.61 -8.93
CA SER A 50 -0.43 -23.75 -8.46
C SER A 50 -1.38 -22.81 -9.19
N ILE A 51 -0.92 -21.58 -9.52
CA ILE A 51 -1.71 -20.62 -10.35
C ILE A 51 -1.96 -21.16 -11.76
N LYS A 52 -1.06 -22.00 -12.31
CA LYS A 52 -1.28 -22.66 -13.60
C LYS A 52 -2.40 -23.70 -13.59
N GLU A 53 -2.86 -24.15 -12.44
CA GLU A 53 -3.91 -25.16 -12.31
C GLU A 53 -5.31 -24.62 -11.98
N GLY A 54 -5.58 -23.29 -12.10
CA GLY A 54 -6.96 -22.83 -12.23
C GLY A 54 -7.53 -21.94 -11.13
N SER A 55 -6.73 -21.28 -10.30
CA SER A 55 -7.26 -20.21 -9.44
C SER A 55 -7.38 -18.92 -10.24
N MET A 56 -8.62 -18.56 -10.54
CA MET A 56 -8.94 -17.31 -11.26
C MET A 56 -8.97 -16.16 -10.27
N ILE A 57 -8.21 -15.10 -10.53
CA ILE A 57 -8.27 -13.88 -9.72
C ILE A 57 -9.69 -13.30 -9.76
N ARG A 58 -10.22 -12.97 -8.60
CA ARG A 58 -11.56 -12.42 -8.40
C ARG A 58 -11.57 -11.13 -7.58
N ASN A 59 -10.52 -10.92 -6.78
CA ASN A 59 -10.43 -9.83 -5.84
C ASN A 59 -9.16 -9.02 -6.07
N ILE A 60 -9.28 -7.70 -6.00
CA ILE A 60 -8.14 -6.80 -6.10
C ILE A 60 -8.24 -5.81 -4.95
N ALA A 61 -7.22 -5.77 -4.10
CA ALA A 61 -7.12 -4.84 -3.00
C ALA A 61 -6.04 -3.80 -3.29
N PHE A 62 -6.38 -2.53 -3.18
CA PHE A 62 -5.47 -1.41 -3.42
C PHE A 62 -5.13 -0.69 -2.13
N ASP A 63 -3.88 -0.27 -1.97
CA ASP A 63 -3.57 0.83 -1.07
C ASP A 63 -4.05 2.16 -1.64
N LEU A 64 -4.16 3.17 -0.78
CA LEU A 64 -4.57 4.52 -1.16
C LEU A 64 -3.37 5.36 -1.59
N GLY A 65 -2.47 5.60 -0.64
CA GLY A 65 -1.30 6.44 -0.85
C GLY A 65 -0.25 5.77 -1.72
N GLY A 66 0.36 6.52 -2.64
CA GLY A 66 1.36 5.96 -3.55
C GLY A 66 0.80 5.10 -4.69
N VAL A 67 -0.41 4.55 -4.55
CA VAL A 67 -1.05 3.65 -5.52
C VAL A 67 -2.25 4.28 -6.19
N VAL A 68 -3.31 4.58 -5.45
CA VAL A 68 -4.54 5.22 -6.00
C VAL A 68 -4.33 6.72 -6.15
N LEU A 69 -3.74 7.37 -5.15
CA LEU A 69 -3.34 8.77 -5.18
C LEU A 69 -1.81 8.90 -5.07
N ALA A 70 -1.25 9.93 -5.69
CA ALA A 70 0.14 10.31 -5.56
C ALA A 70 0.38 11.03 -4.24
N LEU A 71 1.48 10.66 -3.55
CA LEU A 71 1.86 11.26 -2.27
C LEU A 71 2.99 12.30 -2.43
N SER A 72 2.93 13.34 -1.61
CA SER A 72 3.98 14.34 -1.45
C SER A 72 4.38 14.48 0.03
N TYR A 73 5.40 13.74 0.46
CA TYR A 73 5.97 13.86 1.80
C TYR A 73 6.48 15.27 2.11
N GLU A 74 7.18 15.89 1.16
CA GLU A 74 7.75 17.24 1.33
C GLU A 74 6.67 18.31 1.55
N GLN A 75 5.56 18.19 0.85
CA GLN A 75 4.43 19.11 1.04
C GLN A 75 3.77 18.91 2.41
N ALA A 76 3.65 17.66 2.88
CA ALA A 76 3.14 17.36 4.21
C ALA A 76 4.03 18.00 5.29
N VAL A 77 5.35 17.75 5.22
CA VAL A 77 6.32 18.37 6.15
C VAL A 77 6.15 19.87 6.18
N LYS A 78 6.14 20.52 5.00
CA LYS A 78 5.97 21.99 4.88
C LYS A 78 4.70 22.47 5.56
N ARG A 79 3.55 21.82 5.33
CA ARG A 79 2.28 22.24 5.92
C ARG A 79 2.25 22.04 7.43
N PHE A 80 2.82 20.96 7.95
CA PHE A 80 2.94 20.76 9.40
C PHE A 80 3.89 21.80 10.03
N GLU A 81 4.97 22.19 9.36
CA GLU A 81 5.84 23.28 9.81
C GLU A 81 5.10 24.64 9.81
N GLU A 82 4.28 24.92 8.80
CA GLU A 82 3.50 26.17 8.68
C GLU A 82 2.46 26.33 9.80
N ILE A 83 1.88 25.23 10.29
CA ILE A 83 0.98 25.28 11.45
C ILE A 83 1.73 25.35 12.80
N GLY A 84 3.07 25.27 12.78
CA GLY A 84 3.95 25.47 13.94
C GLY A 84 4.70 24.23 14.44
N LEU A 85 4.58 23.07 13.80
CA LEU A 85 5.32 21.86 14.17
C LEU A 85 6.75 21.92 13.61
N LYS A 86 7.68 22.53 14.35
CA LYS A 86 9.05 22.83 13.90
C LYS A 86 9.89 21.59 13.60
N ASP A 87 9.58 20.45 14.20
CA ASP A 87 10.25 19.18 14.03
C ASP A 87 9.43 18.18 13.17
N ALA A 88 8.58 18.71 12.28
CA ALA A 88 7.70 17.91 11.42
C ALA A 88 8.47 16.85 10.64
N ARG A 89 9.61 17.19 10.02
CA ARG A 89 10.45 16.25 9.26
C ARG A 89 10.95 15.06 10.07
N GLN A 90 11.07 15.22 11.39
CA GLN A 90 11.54 14.14 12.29
C GLN A 90 10.39 13.26 12.77
N ARG A 91 9.16 13.77 12.74
CA ARG A 91 7.96 13.09 13.23
C ARG A 91 7.17 12.41 12.15
N LEU A 92 7.18 12.98 10.95
CA LEU A 92 6.45 12.45 9.81
C LEU A 92 7.29 11.41 9.08
N ASP A 93 6.63 10.43 8.49
CA ASP A 93 7.24 9.40 7.66
C ASP A 93 6.42 9.23 6.38
N ALA A 94 7.04 8.68 5.33
CA ALA A 94 6.37 8.45 4.06
C ALA A 94 5.51 7.18 4.09
N PHE A 95 5.85 6.21 4.96
CA PHE A 95 5.23 4.88 4.99
C PHE A 95 4.65 4.51 6.35
N GLU A 96 5.34 4.82 7.46
CA GLU A 96 4.96 4.38 8.80
C GLU A 96 5.00 5.53 9.80
N GLN A 97 3.83 6.04 10.16
CA GLN A 97 3.70 7.11 11.14
C GLN A 97 3.99 6.61 12.57
N LYS A 98 4.60 7.47 13.40
CA LYS A 98 4.95 7.18 14.81
C LYS A 98 4.35 8.19 15.78
N GLY A 99 4.33 7.84 17.08
CA GLY A 99 3.73 8.67 18.12
C GLY A 99 2.27 8.99 17.82
N ILE A 100 1.83 10.21 18.11
CA ILE A 100 0.43 10.63 17.93
C ILE A 100 -0.07 10.44 16.48
N PHE A 101 0.81 10.51 15.49
CA PHE A 101 0.48 10.29 14.08
C PHE A 101 0.12 8.82 13.83
N GLY A 102 0.94 7.89 14.32
CA GLY A 102 0.66 6.45 14.23
C GLY A 102 -0.50 6.02 15.12
N GLU A 103 -0.68 6.64 16.29
CA GLU A 103 -1.82 6.40 17.17
C GLU A 103 -3.14 6.82 16.53
N LEU A 104 -3.14 7.92 15.77
CA LEU A 104 -4.29 8.36 14.98
C LEU A 104 -4.61 7.36 13.87
N GLU A 105 -3.61 6.94 13.08
CA GLU A 105 -3.80 6.00 11.96
C GLU A 105 -4.18 4.59 12.44
N SER A 106 -3.71 4.19 13.61
CA SER A 106 -4.14 2.93 14.24
C SER A 106 -5.48 3.02 14.96
N GLY A 107 -6.08 4.22 15.05
CA GLY A 107 -7.36 4.45 15.73
C GLY A 107 -7.28 4.32 17.24
N GLN A 108 -6.09 4.46 17.83
CA GLN A 108 -5.88 4.48 19.29
C GLN A 108 -6.33 5.81 19.90
N ILE A 109 -6.20 6.89 19.14
CA ILE A 109 -6.70 8.22 19.53
C ILE A 109 -7.71 8.73 18.49
N THR A 110 -8.58 9.64 18.92
CA THR A 110 -9.54 10.31 18.03
C THR A 110 -8.89 11.49 17.32
N ALA A 111 -9.55 12.01 16.27
CA ALA A 111 -9.14 13.23 15.59
C ALA A 111 -9.05 14.44 16.56
N GLU A 112 -9.96 14.51 17.56
CA GLU A 112 -9.95 15.57 18.57
C GLU A 112 -8.79 15.39 19.56
N ASP A 113 -8.46 14.16 19.96
CA ASP A 113 -7.29 13.89 20.81
C ASP A 113 -6.00 14.28 20.07
N PHE A 114 -5.88 13.88 18.78
CA PHE A 114 -4.75 14.28 17.94
C PHE A 114 -4.62 15.81 17.85
N ARG A 115 -5.71 16.52 17.55
CA ARG A 115 -5.71 17.99 17.50
C ARG A 115 -5.22 18.61 18.80
N ARG A 116 -5.69 18.07 19.96
CA ARG A 116 -5.29 18.54 21.29
C ARG A 116 -3.81 18.30 21.55
N GLU A 117 -3.30 17.11 21.25
CA GLU A 117 -1.90 16.75 21.45
C GLU A 117 -0.97 17.53 20.50
N LEU A 118 -1.37 17.66 19.23
CA LEU A 118 -0.64 18.47 18.27
C LEU A 118 -0.61 19.95 18.69
N SER A 119 -1.72 20.47 19.25
CA SER A 119 -1.77 21.84 19.79
C SER A 119 -0.77 22.05 20.94
N MET A 120 -0.58 21.04 21.79
CA MET A 120 0.44 21.09 22.86
C MET A 120 1.86 21.10 22.27
N LEU A 121 2.13 20.29 21.24
CA LEU A 121 3.43 20.25 20.59
C LEU A 121 3.79 21.58 19.90
N VAL A 122 2.83 22.24 19.28
CA VAL A 122 3.07 23.52 18.59
C VAL A 122 2.97 24.75 19.52
N GLY A 123 2.50 24.55 20.77
CA GLY A 123 2.38 25.61 21.78
C GLY A 123 1.23 26.62 21.56
N ARG A 124 0.23 26.25 20.75
CA ARG A 124 -1.01 27.01 20.53
C ARG A 124 -2.18 26.09 20.21
N THR A 125 -3.40 26.59 20.43
CA THR A 125 -4.59 25.84 20.02
C THR A 125 -4.70 25.83 18.48
N LEU A 126 -4.80 24.62 17.93
CA LEU A 126 -5.10 24.38 16.51
C LEU A 126 -6.60 24.12 16.33
N THR A 127 -7.12 24.49 15.17
CA THR A 127 -8.46 24.10 14.72
C THR A 127 -8.42 22.74 14.01
N MET A 128 -9.59 22.10 13.85
CA MET A 128 -9.71 20.89 13.06
C MET A 128 -9.34 21.14 11.59
N ASP A 129 -9.69 22.32 11.07
CA ASP A 129 -9.37 22.68 9.67
C ASP A 129 -7.86 22.85 9.45
N GLU A 130 -7.11 23.38 10.43
CA GLU A 130 -5.65 23.44 10.37
C GLU A 130 -5.04 22.03 10.34
N CYS A 131 -5.56 21.12 11.16
CA CYS A 131 -5.12 19.72 11.15
C CYS A 131 -5.45 19.04 9.82
N CYS A 132 -6.66 19.22 9.29
CA CYS A 132 -7.06 18.75 7.97
C CYS A 132 -6.12 19.28 6.88
N TRP A 133 -5.89 20.58 6.88
CA TRP A 133 -5.04 21.23 5.90
C TRP A 133 -3.60 20.70 5.94
N ALA A 134 -3.07 20.46 7.13
CA ALA A 134 -1.73 19.89 7.29
C ALA A 134 -1.64 18.45 6.76
N TRP A 135 -2.60 17.59 7.13
CA TRP A 135 -2.66 16.21 6.65
C TRP A 135 -2.86 16.12 5.12
N HIS A 136 -3.66 17.02 4.53
CA HIS A 136 -3.81 17.10 3.07
C HIS A 136 -2.50 17.47 2.35
N GLY A 137 -1.46 17.86 3.09
CA GLY A 137 -0.11 18.01 2.53
C GLY A 137 0.43 16.71 1.93
N TYR A 138 0.00 15.55 2.41
CA TYR A 138 0.37 14.26 1.81
C TYR A 138 -0.22 14.04 0.41
N VAL A 139 -1.33 14.68 0.08
CA VAL A 139 -1.98 14.51 -1.25
C VAL A 139 -1.31 15.41 -2.27
N ASP A 140 -0.63 14.83 -3.25
CA ASP A 140 -0.15 15.56 -4.43
C ASP A 140 -1.29 15.71 -5.44
N HIS A 141 -1.76 14.59 -6.00
CA HIS A 141 -2.92 14.55 -6.89
C HIS A 141 -3.51 13.14 -6.96
N VAL A 142 -4.69 13.03 -7.55
CA VAL A 142 -5.33 11.75 -7.86
C VAL A 142 -5.24 11.52 -9.37
N PRO A 143 -4.40 10.57 -9.84
CA PRO A 143 -4.27 10.30 -11.27
C PRO A 143 -5.57 9.73 -11.84
N LYS A 144 -6.16 10.41 -12.82
CA LYS A 144 -7.43 9.98 -13.44
C LYS A 144 -7.36 8.55 -14.01
N ARG A 145 -6.20 8.18 -14.60
CA ARG A 145 -5.95 6.82 -15.12
C ARG A 145 -6.18 5.73 -14.08
N ASN A 146 -5.82 5.99 -12.79
CA ASN A 146 -5.97 5.03 -11.72
C ASN A 146 -7.46 4.79 -11.41
N LEU A 147 -8.24 5.86 -11.35
CA LEU A 147 -9.69 5.80 -11.11
C LEU A 147 -10.43 5.10 -12.27
N GLU A 148 -10.06 5.43 -13.52
CA GLU A 148 -10.61 4.79 -14.71
C GLU A 148 -10.29 3.28 -14.74
N ALA A 149 -9.05 2.89 -14.38
CA ALA A 149 -8.67 1.48 -14.29
C ALA A 149 -9.46 0.73 -13.21
N ILE A 150 -9.63 1.33 -12.02
CA ILE A 150 -10.44 0.76 -10.92
C ILE A 150 -11.89 0.54 -11.36
N LEU A 151 -12.51 1.53 -11.99
CA LEU A 151 -13.89 1.40 -12.50
C LEU A 151 -13.99 0.33 -13.61
N SER A 152 -12.98 0.24 -14.49
CA SER A 152 -12.91 -0.79 -15.52
C SER A 152 -12.83 -2.20 -14.92
N LEU A 153 -12.02 -2.40 -13.89
CA LEU A 153 -11.91 -3.69 -13.18
C LEU A 153 -13.26 -4.09 -12.56
N ARG A 154 -13.96 -3.17 -11.91
CA ARG A 154 -15.28 -3.41 -11.35
C ARG A 154 -16.31 -3.74 -12.45
N ALA A 155 -16.30 -3.02 -13.57
CA ALA A 155 -17.17 -3.29 -14.71
C ALA A 155 -16.93 -4.68 -15.32
N ARG A 156 -15.72 -5.22 -15.21
CA ARG A 156 -15.35 -6.59 -15.62
C ARG A 156 -15.73 -7.66 -14.60
N GLY A 157 -16.27 -7.28 -13.44
CA GLY A 157 -16.78 -8.21 -12.42
C GLY A 157 -15.76 -8.56 -11.33
N TYR A 158 -14.58 -7.92 -11.29
CA TYR A 158 -13.68 -8.06 -10.14
C TYR A 158 -14.27 -7.34 -8.93
N LYS A 159 -14.13 -7.96 -7.76
CA LYS A 159 -14.35 -7.26 -6.47
C LYS A 159 -13.15 -6.39 -6.17
N VAL A 160 -13.38 -5.09 -6.03
CA VAL A 160 -12.29 -4.14 -5.79
C VAL A 160 -12.46 -3.48 -4.43
N CYS A 161 -11.47 -3.59 -3.56
CA CYS A 161 -11.50 -2.97 -2.24
C CYS A 161 -10.27 -2.11 -1.98
N LEU A 162 -10.42 -1.19 -1.02
CA LEU A 162 -9.36 -0.36 -0.49
C LEU A 162 -8.88 -0.93 0.85
N LEU A 163 -7.56 -1.09 1.02
CA LEU A 163 -6.92 -1.49 2.27
C LEU A 163 -5.80 -0.50 2.60
N SER A 164 -6.06 0.47 3.46
CA SER A 164 -5.18 1.62 3.65
C SER A 164 -4.86 1.92 5.11
N ASN A 165 -3.59 2.21 5.39
CA ASN A 165 -3.18 2.94 6.58
C ASN A 165 -3.50 4.41 6.36
N THR A 166 -4.47 4.95 7.10
CA THR A 166 -5.00 6.30 6.91
C THR A 166 -5.67 6.80 8.19
N ASN A 167 -6.20 8.02 8.14
CA ASN A 167 -6.75 8.69 9.30
C ASN A 167 -8.01 9.53 8.96
N PRO A 168 -8.77 10.00 9.97
CA PRO A 168 -10.01 10.74 9.75
C PRO A 168 -9.83 12.02 8.94
N PHE A 169 -8.69 12.71 9.04
CA PHE A 169 -8.45 13.97 8.33
C PHE A 169 -8.30 13.74 6.82
N MET A 170 -7.57 12.69 6.43
CA MET A 170 -7.45 12.29 5.03
C MET A 170 -8.81 11.90 4.44
N MET A 171 -9.60 11.13 5.21
CA MET A 171 -10.90 10.65 4.74
C MET A 171 -11.95 11.75 4.68
N GLN A 172 -11.84 12.82 5.49
CA GLN A 172 -12.80 13.94 5.46
C GLN A 172 -12.87 14.62 4.09
N TRP A 173 -11.75 14.73 3.40
CA TRP A 173 -11.71 15.21 2.01
C TRP A 173 -12.17 14.13 1.03
N ALA A 174 -11.61 12.92 1.14
CA ALA A 174 -11.87 11.84 0.20
C ALA A 174 -13.35 11.39 0.19
N ASP A 175 -14.06 11.55 1.31
CA ASP A 175 -15.49 11.22 1.41
C ASP A 175 -16.41 12.30 0.77
N LYS A 176 -15.87 13.45 0.34
CA LYS A 176 -16.67 14.53 -0.29
C LYS A 176 -16.50 14.59 -1.80
N ASP A 177 -15.26 14.72 -2.23
CA ASP A 177 -14.93 14.93 -3.64
C ASP A 177 -13.51 14.40 -3.90
N PHE A 178 -13.42 13.10 -4.20
CA PHE A 178 -12.14 12.43 -4.36
C PHE A 178 -11.52 12.65 -5.73
N ASP A 179 -12.35 12.74 -6.77
CA ASP A 179 -11.93 12.87 -8.16
C ASP A 179 -11.96 14.30 -8.73
N GLY A 180 -12.46 15.27 -7.96
CA GLY A 180 -12.69 16.63 -8.40
C GLY A 180 -13.94 16.82 -9.27
N GLU A 181 -14.73 15.74 -9.43
CA GLU A 181 -16.00 15.71 -10.19
C GLU A 181 -17.22 15.52 -9.26
N GLY A 182 -16.99 15.49 -7.93
CA GLY A 182 -18.03 15.39 -6.89
C GLY A 182 -18.28 13.96 -6.41
N HIS A 183 -17.47 12.98 -6.79
CA HIS A 183 -17.64 11.62 -6.31
C HIS A 183 -16.79 11.37 -5.06
N PRO A 184 -17.39 10.78 -3.99
CA PRO A 184 -16.63 10.33 -2.84
C PRO A 184 -15.77 9.12 -3.20
N ILE A 185 -14.71 8.87 -2.42
CA ILE A 185 -13.82 7.71 -2.63
C ILE A 185 -14.58 6.38 -2.64
N SER A 186 -15.67 6.27 -1.85
CA SER A 186 -16.52 5.07 -1.80
C SER A 186 -17.21 4.75 -3.13
N TYR A 187 -17.28 5.71 -4.06
CA TYR A 187 -17.80 5.46 -5.41
C TYR A 187 -16.93 4.48 -6.20
N PHE A 188 -15.63 4.44 -5.93
CA PHE A 188 -14.65 3.65 -6.68
C PHE A 188 -14.47 2.23 -6.16
N PHE A 189 -14.84 1.93 -4.91
CA PHE A 189 -14.56 0.66 -4.25
C PHE A 189 -15.84 -0.03 -3.77
N ASP A 190 -15.83 -1.37 -3.80
CA ASP A 190 -16.92 -2.19 -3.26
C ASP A 190 -16.90 -2.25 -1.73
N ALA A 191 -15.70 -2.13 -1.14
CA ALA A 191 -15.49 -2.03 0.31
C ALA A 191 -14.19 -1.29 0.65
N MET A 192 -14.12 -0.75 1.85
CA MET A 192 -12.94 -0.02 2.34
C MET A 192 -12.55 -0.50 3.75
N TYR A 193 -11.29 -0.89 3.91
CA TYR A 193 -10.66 -1.31 5.16
C TYR A 193 -9.65 -0.24 5.56
N LEU A 194 -10.08 0.70 6.40
CA LEU A 194 -9.31 1.87 6.81
C LEU A 194 -8.75 1.61 8.20
N SER A 195 -7.44 1.70 8.37
CA SER A 195 -6.73 1.31 9.59
C SER A 195 -7.32 1.89 10.87
N TYR A 196 -7.63 3.20 10.88
CA TYR A 196 -8.20 3.85 12.05
C TYR A 196 -9.61 3.35 12.43
N LYS A 197 -10.40 2.87 11.45
CA LYS A 197 -11.70 2.23 11.68
C LYS A 197 -11.55 0.78 12.11
N CYS A 198 -10.61 0.07 11.49
CA CYS A 198 -10.29 -1.31 11.81
C CYS A 198 -9.52 -1.47 13.14
N LYS A 199 -8.91 -0.39 13.64
CA LYS A 199 -7.98 -0.37 14.78
C LYS A 199 -6.79 -1.33 14.60
N MET A 200 -6.38 -1.50 13.37
CA MET A 200 -5.29 -2.36 12.92
C MET A 200 -4.62 -1.71 11.71
N MET A 201 -3.32 -1.87 11.58
CA MET A 201 -2.52 -1.30 10.49
C MET A 201 -1.77 -2.39 9.74
N LYS A 202 -1.58 -2.21 8.42
CA LYS A 202 -0.55 -2.90 7.66
C LYS A 202 0.83 -2.55 8.28
N PRO A 203 1.80 -3.45 8.32
CA PRO A 203 1.83 -4.79 7.73
C PRO A 203 1.32 -5.91 8.66
N LYS A 204 0.56 -5.61 9.73
CA LYS A 204 0.02 -6.66 10.61
C LYS A 204 -0.90 -7.59 9.84
N ARG A 205 -0.70 -8.91 10.01
CA ARG A 205 -1.45 -9.96 9.32
C ARG A 205 -2.96 -9.85 9.53
N GLU A 206 -3.39 -9.43 10.69
CA GLU A 206 -4.78 -9.37 11.13
C GLU A 206 -5.65 -8.46 10.27
N ILE A 207 -5.10 -7.34 9.74
CA ILE A 207 -5.88 -6.45 8.87
C ILE A 207 -6.14 -7.08 7.50
N PHE A 208 -5.18 -7.87 6.97
CA PHE A 208 -5.36 -8.63 5.74
C PHE A 208 -6.38 -9.75 5.93
N GLU A 209 -6.33 -10.47 7.05
CA GLU A 209 -7.32 -11.51 7.38
C GLU A 209 -8.72 -10.91 7.50
N MET A 210 -8.85 -9.74 8.14
CA MET A 210 -10.12 -9.00 8.22
C MET A 210 -10.63 -8.65 6.81
N MET A 211 -9.79 -8.13 5.93
CA MET A 211 -10.13 -7.78 4.56
C MET A 211 -10.58 -9.02 3.77
N LEU A 212 -9.78 -10.09 3.78
CA LEU A 212 -10.11 -11.34 3.07
C LEU A 212 -11.45 -11.91 3.56
N LYS A 213 -11.67 -11.96 4.87
CA LYS A 213 -12.94 -12.42 5.47
C LYS A 213 -14.10 -11.53 5.05
N GLY A 214 -13.94 -10.21 5.08
CA GLY A 214 -14.98 -9.26 4.70
C GLY A 214 -15.34 -9.33 3.22
N GLN A 215 -14.36 -9.61 2.35
CA GLN A 215 -14.56 -9.83 0.92
C GLN A 215 -15.05 -11.25 0.58
N GLN A 216 -15.05 -12.18 1.54
CA GLN A 216 -15.26 -13.61 1.29
C GLN A 216 -14.27 -14.12 0.22
N ALA A 217 -13.02 -13.69 0.33
CA ALA A 217 -11.96 -13.92 -0.64
C ALA A 217 -10.92 -14.92 -0.12
N LEU A 218 -10.35 -15.69 -1.03
CA LEU A 218 -9.18 -16.52 -0.75
C LEU A 218 -7.91 -15.73 -1.12
N PRO A 219 -6.80 -15.92 -0.36
CA PRO A 219 -5.54 -15.24 -0.69
C PRO A 219 -5.09 -15.48 -2.13
N GLU A 220 -5.13 -16.72 -2.61
CA GLU A 220 -4.74 -17.14 -3.95
C GLU A 220 -5.64 -16.60 -5.09
N GLU A 221 -6.82 -16.08 -4.77
CA GLU A 221 -7.73 -15.41 -5.70
C GLU A 221 -7.64 -13.88 -5.61
N THR A 222 -6.66 -13.36 -4.86
CA THR A 222 -6.55 -11.92 -4.54
C THR A 222 -5.22 -11.35 -5.01
N ILE A 223 -5.26 -10.21 -5.70
CA ILE A 223 -4.10 -9.35 -5.95
C ILE A 223 -4.11 -8.22 -4.95
N PHE A 224 -2.96 -7.95 -4.34
CA PHE A 224 -2.74 -6.79 -3.47
C PHE A 224 -1.73 -5.84 -4.12
N VAL A 225 -2.13 -4.57 -4.30
CA VAL A 225 -1.32 -3.50 -4.91
C VAL A 225 -1.02 -2.46 -3.84
N ASP A 226 0.27 -2.30 -3.49
CA ASP A 226 0.70 -1.43 -2.39
C ASP A 226 2.16 -1.00 -2.63
N ASP A 227 2.51 0.26 -2.41
CA ASP A 227 3.86 0.79 -2.61
C ASP A 227 4.81 0.51 -1.43
N GLY A 228 4.28 0.00 -0.30
CA GLY A 228 5.03 -0.36 0.90
C GLY A 228 5.58 -1.80 0.84
N PRO A 229 6.92 -2.01 0.73
CA PRO A 229 7.49 -3.35 0.59
C PRO A 229 7.09 -4.33 1.72
N HIS A 230 7.03 -3.87 2.98
CA HIS A 230 6.65 -4.72 4.12
C HIS A 230 5.18 -5.16 4.07
N ASN A 231 4.31 -4.31 3.53
CA ASN A 231 2.90 -4.66 3.31
C ASN A 231 2.79 -5.77 2.27
N VAL A 232 3.51 -5.61 1.15
CA VAL A 232 3.59 -6.57 0.05
C VAL A 232 4.18 -7.90 0.50
N GLU A 233 5.26 -7.89 1.28
CA GLU A 233 5.88 -9.08 1.86
C GLU A 233 4.87 -9.87 2.73
N THR A 234 4.12 -9.18 3.57
CA THR A 234 3.10 -9.83 4.43
C THR A 234 1.98 -10.44 3.60
N ALA A 235 1.45 -9.71 2.61
CA ALA A 235 0.40 -10.21 1.72
C ALA A 235 0.87 -11.44 0.92
N ALA A 236 2.10 -11.39 0.36
CA ALA A 236 2.69 -12.51 -0.35
C ALA A 236 2.89 -13.75 0.56
N ALA A 237 3.33 -13.54 1.82
CA ALA A 237 3.47 -14.62 2.80
C ALA A 237 2.12 -15.26 3.20
N MET A 238 1.01 -14.56 2.97
CA MET A 238 -0.35 -15.07 3.16
C MET A 238 -0.89 -15.80 1.92
N GLY A 239 -0.19 -15.75 0.79
CA GLY A 239 -0.58 -16.42 -0.46
C GLY A 239 -1.29 -15.53 -1.47
N MET A 240 -1.32 -14.22 -1.27
CA MET A 240 -1.83 -13.27 -2.29
C MET A 240 -0.79 -13.05 -3.40
N LEU A 241 -1.28 -12.76 -4.60
CA LEU A 241 -0.45 -12.13 -5.61
C LEU A 241 -0.22 -10.66 -5.25
N THR A 242 0.96 -10.14 -5.53
CA THR A 242 1.31 -8.79 -5.11
C THR A 242 1.94 -7.98 -6.23
N LEU A 243 1.64 -6.69 -6.26
CA LEU A 243 2.28 -5.69 -7.12
C LEU A 243 2.74 -4.54 -6.22
N CYS A 244 4.03 -4.16 -6.34
CA CYS A 244 4.64 -3.09 -5.53
C CYS A 244 5.14 -1.97 -6.45
N PRO A 245 4.25 -1.09 -6.93
CA PRO A 245 4.66 0.04 -7.75
C PRO A 245 5.28 1.14 -6.88
N PRO A 246 6.31 1.85 -7.34
CA PRO A 246 6.73 3.10 -6.72
C PRO A 246 5.59 4.14 -6.68
N ASN A 247 5.66 5.06 -5.71
CA ASN A 247 4.70 6.16 -5.60
C ASN A 247 4.48 6.87 -6.95
N ASN A 248 3.21 7.00 -7.35
CA ASN A 248 2.77 7.65 -8.60
C ASN A 248 3.21 6.94 -9.91
N GLU A 249 3.75 5.73 -9.86
CA GLU A 249 4.00 4.94 -11.08
C GLU A 249 2.69 4.43 -11.69
N ASP A 250 2.67 4.28 -13.00
CA ASP A 250 1.55 3.67 -13.70
C ASP A 250 1.59 2.14 -13.56
N TRP A 251 0.79 1.63 -12.66
CA TRP A 251 0.66 0.20 -12.37
C TRP A 251 -0.33 -0.53 -13.28
N THR A 252 -1.09 0.19 -14.11
CA THR A 252 -2.24 -0.37 -14.84
C THR A 252 -1.83 -1.49 -15.80
N ALA A 253 -0.76 -1.29 -16.58
CA ALA A 253 -0.26 -2.31 -17.53
C ALA A 253 0.26 -3.56 -16.79
N ALA A 254 1.01 -3.37 -15.69
CA ALA A 254 1.53 -4.49 -14.90
C ALA A 254 0.40 -5.31 -14.25
N LEU A 255 -0.64 -4.65 -13.77
CA LEU A 255 -1.81 -5.33 -13.22
C LEU A 255 -2.57 -6.10 -14.31
N GLU A 256 -2.77 -5.53 -15.49
CA GLU A 256 -3.40 -6.22 -16.62
C GLU A 256 -2.63 -7.47 -17.06
N ASP A 257 -1.29 -7.44 -17.02
CA ASP A 257 -0.47 -8.62 -17.32
C ASP A 257 -0.65 -9.74 -16.27
N MET A 258 -0.92 -9.38 -15.00
CA MET A 258 -1.20 -10.36 -13.94
C MET A 258 -2.59 -10.99 -14.06
N LEU A 259 -3.52 -10.33 -14.75
CA LEU A 259 -4.90 -10.77 -14.93
C LEU A 259 -5.13 -11.64 -16.19
N ARG A 260 -4.09 -11.81 -17.03
CA ARG A 260 -4.10 -12.68 -18.22
C ARG A 260 -3.72 -14.11 -17.89
#